data_b0d4a1ed5a7b982496200aa39c0fd767
#
_entry.id   b0d4a1ed5a7b982496200aa39c0fd767
#
_cell.length_a   1.000
_cell.length_b   1.000
_cell.length_c   1.000
_cell.angle_alpha   90.00
_cell.angle_beta   90.00
_cell.angle_gamma   90.00
#
_symmetry.space_group_name_H-M   'P 1'
#
loop_
_entity.id
_entity.type
_entity.pdbx_description
1 polymer ?
#
loop_
_entity_poly.entity_id
_entity_poly.type
_entity_poly.pdbx_seq_one_letter_code
_entity_poly.pdbx_strand_id
1 'polypeptide(L)'
;DMDAGIRHLRKYAQENDIPIDGIVVTYNDAAYAKSCGRTGHHYKDGLAFKFEDDTYETVLRSIEWTPSRTGEITPVAVFDTVEIDGCAVSRASLHNLSFIENLELMPGCRIKVSKRNQIIPHVEENLDRDCYAREKVVPARCPCCGQPTRIHTTKNTVNGEEKVTAALFCDNEQCETRKLRKFVHFASQKAMNIVGLSEAILEKFIGKGWLHSYMDIFFLDKHRSEIVQMEGFGVRSWQNLWDAIQHSRITTFEQYLTAMDIPMVGSTASRAICQRFRGNLSEFETAVCMGFDFTQLPDFGETLHRNI
;
A
#
# COMPACT_ATOMS: atom_id res chain seq x y z
N ASP A 1 33.12 22.79 -7.06
CA ASP A 1 33.03 21.85 -5.94
C ASP A 1 31.56 21.58 -5.68
N MET A 2 31.16 20.30 -5.71
CA MET A 2 29.78 19.83 -5.58
C MET A 2 29.19 20.22 -4.21
N ASP A 3 29.98 20.06 -3.13
CA ASP A 3 29.50 20.38 -1.79
C ASP A 3 29.24 21.88 -1.60
N ALA A 4 30.03 22.74 -2.26
CA ALA A 4 29.75 24.17 -2.25
C ALA A 4 28.48 24.52 -2.99
N GLY A 5 28.20 23.85 -4.11
CA GLY A 5 26.93 23.99 -4.85
C GLY A 5 25.72 23.56 -4.05
N ILE A 6 25.80 22.40 -3.36
CA ILE A 6 24.74 21.89 -2.50
C ILE A 6 24.44 22.87 -1.36
N ARG A 7 25.50 23.36 -0.66
CA ARG A 7 25.33 24.35 0.41
C ARG A 7 24.71 25.65 -0.10
N HIS A 8 25.17 26.13 -1.27
CA HIS A 8 24.61 27.33 -1.88
C HIS A 8 23.14 27.22 -2.21
N LEU A 9 22.72 26.13 -2.86
CA LEU A 9 21.33 25.89 -3.23
C LEU A 9 20.44 25.73 -2.00
N ARG A 10 20.91 25.03 -0.96
CA ARG A 10 20.18 24.89 0.31
C ARG A 10 19.95 26.26 0.96
N LYS A 11 21.00 27.09 1.03
CA LYS A 11 20.91 28.44 1.58
C LYS A 11 19.95 29.31 0.75
N TYR A 12 20.05 29.26 -0.58
CA TYR A 12 19.16 30.00 -1.48
C TYR A 12 17.70 29.60 -1.27
N ALA A 13 17.42 28.30 -1.16
CA ALA A 13 16.07 27.81 -0.91
C ALA A 13 15.52 28.31 0.42
N GLN A 14 16.32 28.29 1.50
CA GLN A 14 15.93 28.82 2.81
C GLN A 14 15.67 30.34 2.78
N GLU A 15 16.53 31.12 2.12
CA GLU A 15 16.38 32.57 2.02
C GLU A 15 15.16 33.01 1.19
N ASN A 16 14.66 32.14 0.29
CA ASN A 16 13.54 32.42 -0.59
C ASN A 16 12.27 31.62 -0.26
N ASP A 17 12.26 30.96 0.90
CA ASP A 17 11.13 30.14 1.38
C ASP A 17 10.68 29.08 0.36
N ILE A 18 11.66 28.45 -0.32
CA ILE A 18 11.42 27.38 -1.30
C ILE A 18 11.56 26.03 -0.58
N PRO A 19 10.47 25.23 -0.45
CA PRO A 19 10.55 23.92 0.17
C PRO A 19 11.31 22.95 -0.76
N ILE A 20 12.41 22.37 -0.26
CA ILE A 20 13.20 21.35 -0.96
C ILE A 20 13.51 20.19 -0.01
N ASP A 21 13.32 18.94 -0.47
CA ASP A 21 13.68 17.72 0.25
C ASP A 21 15.05 17.15 -0.15
N GLY A 22 15.67 17.73 -1.17
CA GLY A 22 16.95 17.31 -1.67
C GLY A 22 17.36 18.05 -2.94
N ILE A 23 18.47 17.64 -3.52
CA ILE A 23 19.02 18.20 -4.75
C ILE A 23 19.35 17.06 -5.70
N VAL A 24 19.02 17.21 -6.98
CA VAL A 24 19.43 16.27 -8.02
C VAL A 24 20.66 16.80 -8.73
N VAL A 25 21.72 16.02 -8.71
CA VAL A 25 22.97 16.31 -9.42
C VAL A 25 23.00 15.46 -10.67
N THR A 26 22.99 16.09 -11.85
CA THR A 26 22.98 15.41 -13.15
C THR A 26 24.26 15.69 -13.93
N TYR A 27 24.59 14.83 -14.90
CA TYR A 27 25.68 15.08 -15.82
C TYR A 27 25.38 16.30 -16.71
N ASN A 28 26.36 17.19 -16.85
CA ASN A 28 26.23 18.37 -17.70
C ASN A 28 26.23 18.02 -19.21
N ASP A 29 26.87 16.92 -19.60
CA ASP A 29 26.83 16.41 -20.98
C ASP A 29 25.56 15.59 -21.19
N ALA A 30 24.62 16.14 -21.96
CA ALA A 30 23.34 15.50 -22.26
C ALA A 30 23.46 14.23 -23.10
N ALA A 31 24.51 14.11 -23.93
CA ALA A 31 24.74 12.91 -24.74
C ALA A 31 25.24 11.77 -23.85
N TYR A 32 26.17 12.05 -22.95
CA TYR A 32 26.63 11.09 -21.94
C TYR A 32 25.50 10.69 -20.98
N ALA A 33 24.72 11.62 -20.46
CA ALA A 33 23.59 11.37 -19.61
C ALA A 33 22.60 10.38 -20.24
N LYS A 34 22.25 10.56 -21.52
CA LYS A 34 21.41 9.63 -22.28
C LYS A 34 22.03 8.25 -22.47
N SER A 35 23.35 8.17 -22.65
CA SER A 35 24.08 6.91 -22.81
C SER A 35 24.09 6.04 -21.55
N CYS A 36 23.91 6.63 -20.35
CA CYS A 36 23.80 5.92 -19.08
C CYS A 36 22.54 5.06 -18.96
N GLY A 37 21.59 5.20 -19.91
CA GLY A 37 20.37 4.40 -19.97
C GLY A 37 19.22 4.97 -19.15
N ARG A 38 18.16 4.15 -19.04
CA ARG A 38 16.88 4.54 -18.41
C ARG A 38 16.31 3.40 -17.60
N THR A 39 15.66 3.71 -16.48
CA THR A 39 14.73 2.82 -15.79
C THR A 39 13.33 2.94 -16.41
N GLY A 40 12.32 2.25 -15.88
CA GLY A 40 10.94 2.42 -16.31
C GLY A 40 10.40 3.85 -16.16
N HIS A 41 10.96 4.64 -15.25
CA HIS A 41 10.43 5.98 -14.89
C HIS A 41 11.47 7.11 -15.00
N HIS A 42 12.79 6.83 -14.85
CA HIS A 42 13.84 7.85 -14.76
C HIS A 42 15.04 7.51 -15.64
N TYR A 43 15.76 8.55 -16.10
CA TYR A 43 17.09 8.38 -16.69
C TYR A 43 18.11 8.08 -15.58
N LYS A 44 19.18 7.34 -15.93
CA LYS A 44 20.31 7.06 -15.03
C LYS A 44 21.40 8.14 -15.19
N ASP A 45 20.98 9.39 -15.24
CA ASP A 45 21.77 10.55 -15.64
C ASP A 45 22.31 11.35 -14.45
N GLY A 46 22.08 10.89 -13.22
CA GLY A 46 22.53 11.62 -12.03
C GLY A 46 22.25 10.88 -10.73
N LEU A 47 22.48 11.61 -9.65
CA LEU A 47 22.26 11.16 -8.28
C LEU A 47 21.37 12.16 -7.53
N ALA A 48 20.43 11.64 -6.74
CA ALA A 48 19.67 12.44 -5.80
C ALA A 48 20.43 12.52 -4.47
N PHE A 49 20.72 13.74 -4.03
CA PHE A 49 21.25 14.03 -2.70
C PHE A 49 20.06 14.47 -1.83
N LYS A 50 19.73 13.65 -0.82
CA LYS A 50 18.66 13.96 0.12
C LYS A 50 19.23 14.59 1.39
N PHE A 51 18.52 15.58 1.91
CA PHE A 51 18.82 16.13 3.22
C PHE A 51 18.35 15.18 4.32
N GLU A 52 18.98 15.28 5.48
CA GLU A 52 18.47 14.62 6.68
C GLU A 52 17.17 15.30 7.11
N ASP A 53 16.15 14.48 7.37
CA ASP A 53 14.88 14.96 7.88
C ASP A 53 15.02 15.38 9.36
N ASP A 54 14.38 16.45 9.76
CA ASP A 54 14.30 16.84 11.17
C ASP A 54 13.52 15.79 11.97
N THR A 55 14.01 15.48 13.18
CA THR A 55 13.37 14.50 14.07
C THR A 55 12.77 15.17 15.29
N TYR A 56 11.62 14.66 15.73
CA TYR A 56 10.83 15.17 16.85
C TYR A 56 10.59 14.07 17.87
N GLU A 57 10.76 14.39 19.16
CA GLU A 57 10.51 13.44 20.23
C GLU A 57 9.01 13.44 20.60
N THR A 58 8.48 12.22 20.80
CA THR A 58 7.09 12.02 21.24
C THR A 58 6.96 10.70 22.01
N VAL A 59 5.76 10.40 22.53
CA VAL A 59 5.49 9.16 23.28
C VAL A 59 4.56 8.27 22.48
N LEU A 60 4.97 7.02 22.25
CA LEU A 60 4.16 5.99 21.62
C LEU A 60 3.02 5.60 22.57
N ARG A 61 1.77 5.87 22.19
CA ARG A 61 0.58 5.60 23.04
C ARG A 61 0.03 4.19 22.80
N SER A 62 -0.06 3.79 21.55
CA SER A 62 -0.55 2.47 21.18
C SER A 62 -0.03 2.04 19.81
N ILE A 63 -0.15 0.74 19.51
CA ILE A 63 0.05 0.20 18.16
C ILE A 63 -1.30 -0.37 17.73
N GLU A 64 -1.84 0.19 16.66
CA GLU A 64 -3.06 -0.32 16.02
C GLU A 64 -2.70 -1.37 14.97
N TRP A 65 -3.45 -2.46 14.96
CA TRP A 65 -3.23 -3.59 14.09
C TRP A 65 -4.46 -3.83 13.21
N THR A 66 -4.30 -3.73 11.89
CA THR A 66 -5.43 -3.86 10.96
C THR A 66 -5.12 -4.88 9.88
N PRO A 67 -5.97 -5.91 9.67
CA PRO A 67 -5.81 -6.86 8.57
C PRO A 67 -5.99 -6.19 7.21
N SER A 68 -5.06 -6.46 6.31
CA SER A 68 -5.17 -6.12 4.89
C SER A 68 -6.06 -7.14 4.14
N ARG A 69 -6.33 -6.91 2.86
CA ARG A 69 -7.06 -7.85 2.00
C ARG A 69 -6.37 -9.23 1.88
N THR A 70 -5.05 -9.27 1.93
CA THR A 70 -4.27 -10.52 1.86
C THR A 70 -4.21 -11.26 3.20
N GLY A 71 -4.67 -10.62 4.27
CA GLY A 71 -4.59 -11.16 5.64
C GLY A 71 -3.39 -10.67 6.42
N GLU A 72 -2.42 -10.03 5.80
CA GLU A 72 -1.32 -9.38 6.53
C GLU A 72 -1.87 -8.31 7.46
N ILE A 73 -1.49 -8.37 8.73
CA ILE A 73 -1.91 -7.42 9.75
C ILE A 73 -0.85 -6.34 9.84
N THR A 74 -1.19 -5.15 9.36
CA THR A 74 -0.28 -4.01 9.32
C THR A 74 -0.35 -3.20 10.59
N PRO A 75 0.81 -2.92 11.24
CA PRO A 75 0.88 -2.10 12.44
C PRO A 75 0.99 -0.61 12.11
N VAL A 76 0.31 0.21 12.89
CA VAL A 76 0.38 1.67 12.86
C VAL A 76 0.65 2.19 14.25
N ALA A 77 1.73 2.96 14.41
CA ALA A 77 1.99 3.69 15.65
C ALA A 77 0.98 4.83 15.83
N VAL A 78 0.46 4.95 17.04
CA VAL A 78 -0.30 6.11 17.51
C VAL A 78 0.49 6.74 18.64
N PHE A 79 0.84 8.02 18.50
CA PHE A 79 1.68 8.75 19.44
C PHE A 79 1.13 10.14 19.73
N ASP A 80 1.66 10.79 20.76
CA ASP A 80 1.27 12.17 21.07
C ASP A 80 1.53 13.08 19.89
N THR A 81 0.57 13.92 19.55
CA THR A 81 0.64 14.78 18.38
C THR A 81 1.87 15.68 18.44
N VAL A 82 2.67 15.67 17.38
CA VAL A 82 3.78 16.60 17.14
C VAL A 82 3.48 17.44 15.91
N GLU A 83 3.93 18.69 15.94
CA GLU A 83 3.83 19.56 14.77
C GLU A 83 5.11 19.43 13.95
N ILE A 84 4.97 18.99 12.69
CA ILE A 84 6.08 18.82 11.74
C ILE A 84 5.71 19.57 10.47
N ASP A 85 6.50 20.56 10.08
CA ASP A 85 6.26 21.40 8.89
C ASP A 85 4.83 21.96 8.82
N GLY A 86 4.32 22.50 9.94
CA GLY A 86 2.97 23.06 10.04
C GLY A 86 1.84 22.04 9.97
N CYS A 87 2.15 20.74 10.08
CA CYS A 87 1.16 19.67 10.10
C CYS A 87 1.16 18.94 11.45
N ALA A 88 -0.02 18.73 12.03
CA ALA A 88 -0.21 17.90 13.21
C ALA A 88 -0.11 16.41 12.83
N VAL A 89 0.90 15.72 13.35
CA VAL A 89 1.19 14.31 13.07
C VAL A 89 1.06 13.51 14.36
N SER A 90 0.28 12.44 14.34
CA SER A 90 0.06 11.55 15.49
C SER A 90 0.07 10.07 15.13
N ARG A 91 0.34 9.74 13.85
CA ARG A 91 0.30 8.35 13.36
C ARG A 91 1.41 8.12 12.35
N ALA A 92 2.05 6.93 12.40
CA ALA A 92 3.03 6.49 11.42
C ALA A 92 2.91 4.99 11.15
N SER A 93 3.14 4.56 9.91
CA SER A 93 3.22 3.14 9.61
C SER A 93 4.45 2.51 10.27
N LEU A 94 4.25 1.34 10.87
CA LEU A 94 5.35 0.51 11.39
C LEU A 94 5.71 -0.64 10.45
N HIS A 95 5.22 -0.58 9.21
CA HIS A 95 5.49 -1.50 8.11
C HIS A 95 5.12 -2.96 8.41
N ASN A 96 5.87 -3.64 9.27
CA ASN A 96 5.71 -5.05 9.60
C ASN A 96 6.23 -5.35 11.01
N LEU A 97 6.10 -6.62 11.42
CA LEU A 97 6.54 -7.07 12.74
C LEU A 97 8.05 -6.88 12.97
N SER A 98 8.88 -7.20 11.97
CA SER A 98 10.33 -7.02 12.09
C SER A 98 10.74 -5.58 12.39
N PHE A 99 10.02 -4.60 11.86
CA PHE A 99 10.30 -3.19 12.15
C PHE A 99 10.07 -2.85 13.62
N ILE A 100 9.00 -3.36 14.21
CA ILE A 100 8.68 -3.19 15.64
C ILE A 100 9.74 -3.87 16.50
N GLU A 101 10.13 -5.10 16.15
CA GLU A 101 11.13 -5.87 16.89
C GLU A 101 12.53 -5.24 16.82
N ASN A 102 12.93 -4.73 15.65
CA ASN A 102 14.22 -4.08 15.46
C ASN A 102 14.36 -2.78 16.26
N LEU A 103 13.26 -2.04 16.39
CA LEU A 103 13.22 -0.81 17.19
C LEU A 103 12.78 -1.07 18.64
N GLU A 104 12.40 -2.32 18.98
CA GLU A 104 11.92 -2.69 20.31
C GLU A 104 10.76 -1.81 20.81
N LEU A 105 9.83 -1.49 19.89
CA LEU A 105 8.75 -0.56 20.16
C LEU A 105 7.70 -1.15 21.11
N MET A 106 7.39 -0.40 22.17
CA MET A 106 6.32 -0.72 23.11
C MET A 106 5.52 0.53 23.51
N PRO A 107 4.20 0.43 23.70
CA PRO A 107 3.43 1.54 24.22
C PRO A 107 4.02 2.12 25.52
N GLY A 108 4.13 3.44 25.58
CA GLY A 108 4.76 4.18 26.67
C GLY A 108 6.21 4.60 26.40
N CYS A 109 6.92 4.02 25.44
CA CYS A 109 8.28 4.44 25.10
C CYS A 109 8.32 5.82 24.43
N ARG A 110 9.41 6.55 24.64
CA ARG A 110 9.73 7.77 23.89
C ARG A 110 10.33 7.37 22.55
N ILE A 111 9.86 8.01 21.49
CA ILE A 111 10.29 7.74 20.12
C ILE A 111 10.67 9.04 19.43
N LYS A 112 11.58 8.95 18.44
CA LYS A 112 11.79 10.01 17.47
C LYS A 112 11.00 9.73 16.22
N VAL A 113 10.31 10.74 15.71
CA VAL A 113 9.54 10.70 14.48
C VAL A 113 10.00 11.77 13.50
N SER A 114 9.88 11.49 12.22
CA SER A 114 10.17 12.42 11.12
C SER A 114 9.06 12.40 10.08
N LYS A 115 9.14 13.30 9.09
CA LYS A 115 8.37 13.21 7.84
C LYS A 115 9.31 12.92 6.69
N ARG A 116 9.46 11.68 6.29
CA ARG A 116 10.29 11.32 5.14
C ARG A 116 9.74 11.94 3.85
N ASN A 117 10.63 12.55 3.09
CA ASN A 117 10.30 13.33 1.89
C ASN A 117 9.26 14.44 2.18
N GLN A 118 9.24 15.00 3.39
CA GLN A 118 8.31 16.04 3.86
C GLN A 118 6.81 15.62 3.85
N ILE A 119 6.51 14.34 3.59
CA ILE A 119 5.13 13.86 3.41
C ILE A 119 4.78 12.72 4.35
N ILE A 120 5.65 11.69 4.46
CA ILE A 120 5.31 10.41 5.09
C ILE A 120 5.84 10.34 6.52
N PRO A 121 4.95 10.30 7.55
CA PRO A 121 5.40 10.10 8.93
C PRO A 121 6.12 8.76 9.10
N HIS A 122 7.24 8.79 9.80
CA HIS A 122 8.07 7.63 10.06
C HIS A 122 8.60 7.64 11.49
N VAL A 123 8.70 6.47 12.12
CA VAL A 123 9.36 6.28 13.42
C VAL A 123 10.83 5.96 13.15
N GLU A 124 11.73 6.83 13.58
CA GLU A 124 13.16 6.70 13.33
C GLU A 124 13.89 5.92 14.42
N GLU A 125 13.55 6.17 15.67
CA GLU A 125 14.28 5.63 16.83
C GLU A 125 13.37 5.43 18.03
N ASN A 126 13.66 4.42 18.83
CA ASN A 126 13.13 4.23 20.19
C ASN A 126 14.19 4.65 21.20
N LEU A 127 13.86 5.60 22.08
CA LEU A 127 14.76 6.15 23.09
C LEU A 127 14.77 5.33 24.39
N ASP A 128 13.79 4.43 24.57
CA ASP A 128 13.58 3.64 25.80
C ASP A 128 13.51 2.13 25.49
N ARG A 129 14.59 1.54 24.97
CA ARG A 129 14.63 0.16 24.46
C ARG A 129 14.53 -0.93 25.53
N ASP A 130 14.85 -0.63 26.77
CA ASP A 130 15.05 -1.62 27.84
C ASP A 130 13.76 -2.31 28.34
N CYS A 131 12.59 -1.94 27.82
CA CYS A 131 11.29 -2.39 28.31
C CYS A 131 10.52 -3.28 27.32
N TYR A 132 11.10 -3.68 26.18
CA TYR A 132 10.38 -4.42 25.15
C TYR A 132 9.95 -5.81 25.60
N ALA A 133 8.66 -6.10 25.43
CA ALA A 133 8.07 -7.41 25.69
C ALA A 133 7.13 -7.77 24.53
N ARG A 134 7.58 -8.65 23.65
CA ARG A 134 6.89 -9.04 22.41
C ARG A 134 5.44 -9.47 22.64
N GLU A 135 5.22 -10.28 23.68
CA GLU A 135 3.91 -10.83 24.03
C GLU A 135 2.89 -9.77 24.47
N LYS A 136 3.36 -8.58 24.85
CA LYS A 136 2.51 -7.43 25.20
C LYS A 136 2.18 -6.55 24.00
N VAL A 137 2.95 -6.67 22.94
CA VAL A 137 2.86 -5.79 21.75
C VAL A 137 2.17 -6.49 20.60
N VAL A 138 2.53 -7.77 20.35
CA VAL A 138 2.05 -8.52 19.19
C VAL A 138 0.75 -9.25 19.54
N PRO A 139 -0.37 -8.96 18.87
CA PRO A 139 -1.63 -9.60 19.18
C PRO A 139 -1.61 -11.09 18.79
N ALA A 140 -1.86 -11.97 19.75
CA ALA A 140 -2.00 -13.41 19.53
C ALA A 140 -3.28 -13.78 18.77
N ARG A 141 -4.23 -12.84 18.70
CA ARG A 141 -5.51 -12.97 17.97
C ARG A 141 -5.75 -11.77 17.09
N CYS A 142 -6.37 -12.01 15.94
CA CYS A 142 -6.77 -10.95 15.03
C CYS A 142 -7.70 -9.95 15.76
N PRO A 143 -7.38 -8.64 15.76
CA PRO A 143 -8.18 -7.65 16.47
C PRO A 143 -9.60 -7.49 15.89
N CYS A 144 -9.83 -7.96 14.66
CA CYS A 144 -11.12 -7.79 13.99
C CYS A 144 -12.02 -9.04 14.11
N CYS A 145 -11.48 -10.25 13.94
CA CYS A 145 -12.29 -11.47 13.95
C CYS A 145 -12.00 -12.42 15.13
N GLY A 146 -11.04 -12.12 15.99
CA GLY A 146 -10.69 -12.91 17.16
C GLY A 146 -9.99 -14.25 16.88
N GLN A 147 -9.81 -14.65 15.62
CA GLN A 147 -9.10 -15.88 15.28
C GLN A 147 -7.59 -15.78 15.58
N PRO A 148 -6.91 -16.88 15.85
CA PRO A 148 -5.46 -16.88 16.09
C PRO A 148 -4.71 -16.22 14.93
N THR A 149 -3.68 -15.45 15.25
CA THR A 149 -2.76 -14.88 14.27
C THR A 149 -1.58 -15.82 14.03
N ARG A 150 -0.94 -15.70 12.86
CA ARG A 150 0.28 -16.42 12.50
C ARG A 150 1.37 -15.45 12.05
N ILE A 151 2.61 -15.84 12.33
CA ILE A 151 3.78 -15.09 11.87
C ILE A 151 4.31 -15.80 10.63
N HIS A 152 4.36 -15.06 9.51
CA HIS A 152 5.02 -15.51 8.30
C HIS A 152 6.36 -14.81 8.18
N THR A 153 7.37 -15.58 7.82
CA THR A 153 8.74 -15.10 7.66
C THR A 153 9.15 -15.23 6.20
N THR A 154 9.58 -14.13 5.61
CA THR A 154 10.09 -14.09 4.24
C THR A 154 11.59 -13.81 4.28
N LYS A 155 12.37 -14.59 3.52
CA LYS A 155 13.80 -14.36 3.32
C LYS A 155 14.01 -13.71 1.95
N ASN A 156 14.63 -12.56 1.94
CA ASN A 156 15.02 -11.86 0.71
C ASN A 156 16.52 -11.60 0.74
N THR A 157 17.19 -11.74 -0.39
CA THR A 157 18.60 -11.35 -0.53
C THR A 157 18.65 -9.93 -1.07
N VAL A 158 19.17 -9.00 -0.28
CA VAL A 158 19.38 -7.60 -0.68
C VAL A 158 20.87 -7.31 -0.59
N ASN A 159 21.48 -6.90 -1.69
CA ASN A 159 22.91 -6.61 -1.79
C ASN A 159 23.85 -7.75 -1.31
N GLY A 160 23.40 -9.02 -1.49
CA GLY A 160 24.16 -10.19 -1.07
C GLY A 160 23.98 -10.60 0.41
N GLU A 161 23.19 -9.87 1.17
CA GLU A 161 22.84 -10.21 2.55
C GLU A 161 21.43 -10.81 2.64
N GLU A 162 21.26 -11.89 3.42
CA GLU A 162 19.93 -12.44 3.73
C GLU A 162 19.22 -11.51 4.72
N LYS A 163 18.13 -10.88 4.27
CA LYS A 163 17.21 -10.12 5.10
C LYS A 163 15.97 -10.95 5.41
N VAL A 164 15.78 -11.25 6.69
CA VAL A 164 14.57 -11.92 7.17
C VAL A 164 13.55 -10.88 7.59
N THR A 165 12.34 -10.98 7.04
CA THR A 165 11.22 -10.09 7.39
C THR A 165 10.08 -10.92 7.94
N ALA A 166 9.63 -10.62 9.15
CA ALA A 166 8.47 -11.21 9.78
C ALA A 166 7.26 -10.30 9.66
N ALA A 167 6.13 -10.86 9.29
CA ALA A 167 4.84 -10.18 9.23
C ALA A 167 3.76 -11.02 9.93
N LEU A 168 2.79 -10.35 10.55
CA LEU A 168 1.69 -10.99 11.26
C LEU A 168 0.51 -11.18 10.30
N PHE A 169 -0.14 -12.33 10.36
CA PHE A 169 -1.25 -12.68 9.46
C PHE A 169 -2.49 -13.16 10.21
N CYS A 170 -3.64 -12.80 9.66
CA CYS A 170 -4.93 -13.40 9.93
C CYS A 170 -5.28 -14.34 8.76
N ASP A 171 -5.26 -15.65 8.99
CA ASP A 171 -5.55 -16.63 7.94
C ASP A 171 -7.07 -16.83 7.72
N ASN A 172 -7.91 -16.21 8.55
CA ASN A 172 -9.36 -16.34 8.41
C ASN A 172 -9.88 -15.60 7.18
N GLU A 173 -10.26 -16.34 6.15
CA GLU A 173 -10.85 -15.78 4.93
C GLU A 173 -12.21 -15.11 5.16
N GLN A 174 -12.91 -15.50 6.23
CA GLN A 174 -14.19 -14.93 6.63
C GLN A 174 -14.04 -13.70 7.55
N CYS A 175 -12.82 -13.20 7.73
CA CYS A 175 -12.60 -11.96 8.47
C CYS A 175 -13.29 -10.78 7.76
N GLU A 176 -14.22 -10.12 8.43
CA GLU A 176 -15.04 -9.04 7.84
C GLU A 176 -14.15 -7.90 7.28
N THR A 177 -13.09 -7.54 8.00
CA THR A 177 -12.16 -6.51 7.53
C THR A 177 -11.42 -6.96 6.27
N ARG A 178 -10.97 -8.22 6.18
CA ARG A 178 -10.36 -8.74 4.95
C ARG A 178 -11.35 -8.70 3.79
N LYS A 179 -12.59 -9.13 4.03
CA LYS A 179 -13.66 -9.08 3.04
C LYS A 179 -13.89 -7.65 2.56
N LEU A 180 -14.06 -6.71 3.47
CA LEU A 180 -14.23 -5.28 3.14
C LEU A 180 -13.04 -4.77 2.29
N ARG A 181 -11.79 -5.04 2.70
CA ARG A 181 -10.59 -4.61 1.96
C ARG A 181 -10.50 -5.23 0.55
N LYS A 182 -10.97 -6.46 0.36
CA LYS A 182 -11.07 -7.08 -0.97
C LYS A 182 -12.07 -6.33 -1.85
N PHE A 183 -13.23 -5.96 -1.35
CA PHE A 183 -14.22 -5.17 -2.08
C PHE A 183 -13.72 -3.75 -2.39
N VAL A 184 -13.04 -3.09 -1.44
CA VAL A 184 -12.41 -1.77 -1.65
C VAL A 184 -11.38 -1.84 -2.77
N HIS A 185 -10.55 -2.88 -2.77
CA HIS A 185 -9.58 -3.10 -3.84
C HIS A 185 -10.26 -3.32 -5.18
N PHE A 186 -11.27 -4.20 -5.25
CA PHE A 186 -12.04 -4.48 -6.46
C PHE A 186 -12.65 -3.21 -7.05
N ALA A 187 -13.25 -2.35 -6.22
CA ALA A 187 -13.89 -1.10 -6.64
C ALA A 187 -12.89 0.02 -6.99
N SER A 188 -11.61 -0.11 -6.60
CA SER A 188 -10.61 0.95 -6.73
C SER A 188 -10.34 1.37 -8.18
N GLN A 189 -9.79 2.58 -8.36
CA GLN A 189 -9.45 3.15 -9.67
C GLN A 189 -8.50 2.26 -10.48
N LYS A 190 -7.56 1.56 -9.83
CA LYS A 190 -6.60 0.67 -10.49
C LYS A 190 -7.19 -0.69 -10.89
N ALA A 191 -8.36 -1.03 -10.37
CA ALA A 191 -9.11 -2.25 -10.63
C ALA A 191 -10.35 -1.94 -11.47
N MET A 192 -11.56 -2.20 -10.97
CA MET A 192 -12.80 -2.00 -11.74
C MET A 192 -13.25 -0.53 -11.84
N ASN A 193 -12.59 0.38 -11.15
CA ASN A 193 -12.85 1.84 -11.18
C ASN A 193 -14.33 2.22 -10.95
N ILE A 194 -14.94 1.67 -9.92
CA ILE A 194 -16.35 1.95 -9.58
C ILE A 194 -16.43 3.22 -8.73
N VAL A 195 -16.53 4.35 -9.39
CA VAL A 195 -16.59 5.66 -8.72
C VAL A 195 -17.85 5.75 -7.86
N GLY A 196 -17.69 6.23 -6.62
CA GLY A 196 -18.79 6.37 -5.66
C GLY A 196 -19.01 5.16 -4.76
N LEU A 197 -18.37 4.02 -5.01
CA LEU A 197 -18.41 2.84 -4.14
C LEU A 197 -17.27 2.92 -3.10
N SER A 198 -17.41 3.84 -2.16
CA SER A 198 -16.41 4.07 -1.09
C SER A 198 -16.39 2.95 -0.04
N GLU A 199 -15.32 2.89 0.76
CA GLU A 199 -15.19 1.92 1.86
C GLU A 199 -16.39 1.97 2.82
N ALA A 200 -16.83 3.16 3.22
CA ALA A 200 -17.98 3.33 4.11
C ALA A 200 -19.31 2.81 3.50
N ILE A 201 -19.46 2.94 2.19
CA ILE A 201 -20.63 2.41 1.48
C ILE A 201 -20.57 0.88 1.37
N LEU A 202 -19.41 0.35 1.03
CA LEU A 202 -19.17 -1.11 0.99
C LEU A 202 -19.41 -1.75 2.35
N GLU A 203 -18.94 -1.14 3.43
CA GLU A 203 -19.16 -1.61 4.79
C GLU A 203 -20.67 -1.69 5.11
N LYS A 204 -21.44 -0.64 4.78
CA LYS A 204 -22.89 -0.63 4.95
C LYS A 204 -23.57 -1.73 4.14
N PHE A 205 -23.18 -1.95 2.89
CA PHE A 205 -23.78 -2.97 2.01
C PHE A 205 -23.42 -4.40 2.45
N ILE A 206 -22.17 -4.62 2.90
CA ILE A 206 -21.74 -5.89 3.49
C ILE A 206 -22.52 -6.16 4.78
N GLY A 207 -22.64 -5.16 5.66
CA GLY A 207 -23.38 -5.28 6.92
C GLY A 207 -24.88 -5.57 6.74
N LYS A 208 -25.48 -5.13 5.62
CA LYS A 208 -26.86 -5.49 5.24
C LYS A 208 -26.98 -6.86 4.56
N GLY A 209 -25.85 -7.56 4.33
CA GLY A 209 -25.87 -8.86 3.67
C GLY A 209 -26.12 -8.78 2.15
N TRP A 210 -25.93 -7.63 1.52
CA TRP A 210 -26.15 -7.47 0.07
C TRP A 210 -24.94 -7.86 -0.76
N LEU A 211 -23.74 -7.90 -0.16
CA LEU A 211 -22.48 -8.22 -0.83
C LEU A 211 -21.82 -9.44 -0.19
N HIS A 212 -21.84 -10.57 -0.87
CA HIS A 212 -21.14 -11.81 -0.52
C HIS A 212 -19.98 -12.08 -1.49
N SER A 213 -20.16 -11.75 -2.76
CA SER A 213 -19.20 -11.89 -3.86
C SER A 213 -19.10 -10.61 -4.67
N TYR A 214 -18.05 -10.45 -5.46
CA TYR A 214 -17.91 -9.29 -6.36
C TYR A 214 -19.05 -9.16 -7.36
N MET A 215 -19.66 -10.30 -7.76
CA MET A 215 -20.78 -10.29 -8.68
C MET A 215 -22.01 -9.58 -8.11
N ASP A 216 -22.21 -9.59 -6.79
CA ASP A 216 -23.37 -8.96 -6.15
C ASP A 216 -23.40 -7.45 -6.36
N ILE A 217 -22.24 -6.82 -6.59
CA ILE A 217 -22.15 -5.40 -6.93
C ILE A 217 -22.98 -5.08 -8.17
N PHE A 218 -22.97 -5.97 -9.16
CA PHE A 218 -23.65 -5.79 -10.43
C PHE A 218 -25.16 -6.08 -10.37
N PHE A 219 -25.67 -6.48 -9.20
CA PHE A 219 -27.09 -6.75 -8.92
C PHE A 219 -27.64 -5.88 -7.78
N LEU A 220 -26.94 -4.79 -7.42
CA LEU A 220 -27.37 -3.85 -6.37
C LEU A 220 -28.67 -3.11 -6.72
N ASP A 221 -29.10 -3.11 -7.97
CA ASP A 221 -30.41 -2.59 -8.40
C ASP A 221 -31.58 -3.22 -7.67
N LYS A 222 -31.47 -4.48 -7.24
CA LYS A 222 -32.45 -5.18 -6.39
C LYS A 222 -32.72 -4.47 -5.06
N HIS A 223 -31.73 -3.71 -4.56
CA HIS A 223 -31.78 -2.98 -3.30
C HIS A 223 -31.97 -1.47 -3.49
N ARG A 224 -32.25 -0.99 -4.72
CA ARG A 224 -32.38 0.42 -5.05
C ARG A 224 -33.29 1.18 -4.10
N SER A 225 -34.46 0.64 -3.77
CA SER A 225 -35.44 1.30 -2.89
C SER A 225 -34.92 1.54 -1.49
N GLU A 226 -34.13 0.62 -0.97
CA GLU A 226 -33.51 0.73 0.33
C GLU A 226 -32.29 1.67 0.30
N ILE A 227 -31.43 1.56 -0.74
CA ILE A 227 -30.23 2.38 -0.90
C ILE A 227 -30.58 3.86 -0.99
N VAL A 228 -31.61 4.24 -1.76
CA VAL A 228 -32.04 5.64 -1.93
C VAL A 228 -32.52 6.25 -0.60
N GLN A 229 -33.01 5.43 0.34
CA GLN A 229 -33.47 5.89 1.65
C GLN A 229 -32.35 5.92 2.72
N MET A 230 -31.15 5.40 2.42
CA MET A 230 -30.04 5.43 3.35
C MET A 230 -29.52 6.84 3.55
N GLU A 231 -29.06 7.12 4.79
CA GLU A 231 -28.39 8.39 5.09
C GLU A 231 -27.16 8.61 4.18
N GLY A 232 -27.09 9.77 3.57
CA GLY A 232 -26.05 10.16 2.60
C GLY A 232 -26.34 9.69 1.16
N PHE A 233 -27.46 8.98 0.93
CA PHE A 233 -27.95 8.62 -0.39
C PHE A 233 -29.23 9.37 -0.76
N GLY A 234 -29.46 9.47 -2.04
CA GLY A 234 -30.69 9.95 -2.68
C GLY A 234 -30.75 9.42 -4.09
N VAL A 235 -31.81 9.74 -4.82
CA VAL A 235 -32.00 9.24 -6.19
C VAL A 235 -30.83 9.58 -7.11
N ARG A 236 -30.26 10.79 -6.99
CA ARG A 236 -29.13 11.21 -7.83
C ARG A 236 -27.84 10.47 -7.50
N SER A 237 -27.49 10.30 -6.21
CA SER A 237 -26.28 9.59 -5.80
C SER A 237 -26.38 8.10 -6.14
N TRP A 238 -27.57 7.50 -6.01
CA TRP A 238 -27.81 6.15 -6.52
C TRP A 238 -27.57 6.07 -8.02
N GLN A 239 -28.15 6.98 -8.82
CA GLN A 239 -27.98 6.94 -10.26
C GLN A 239 -26.53 7.03 -10.68
N ASN A 240 -25.76 7.96 -10.07
CA ASN A 240 -24.33 8.10 -10.33
C ASN A 240 -23.55 6.81 -10.00
N LEU A 241 -23.85 6.19 -8.85
CA LEU A 241 -23.22 4.92 -8.46
C LEU A 241 -23.59 3.80 -9.43
N TRP A 242 -24.88 3.69 -9.79
CA TRP A 242 -25.35 2.67 -10.71
C TRP A 242 -24.73 2.81 -12.10
N ASP A 243 -24.63 4.02 -12.61
CA ASP A 243 -23.98 4.30 -13.89
C ASP A 243 -22.49 3.92 -13.84
N ALA A 244 -21.80 4.21 -12.74
CA ALA A 244 -20.40 3.80 -12.54
C ALA A 244 -20.27 2.26 -12.52
N ILE A 245 -21.19 1.54 -11.85
CA ILE A 245 -21.21 0.07 -11.85
C ILE A 245 -21.44 -0.46 -13.26
N GLN A 246 -22.39 0.11 -14.03
CA GLN A 246 -22.64 -0.35 -15.40
C GLN A 246 -21.45 -0.06 -16.32
N HIS A 247 -20.78 1.09 -16.18
CA HIS A 247 -19.57 1.40 -16.95
C HIS A 247 -18.42 0.44 -16.64
N SER A 248 -18.28 0.00 -15.39
CA SER A 248 -17.23 -0.93 -14.99
C SER A 248 -17.35 -2.35 -15.60
N ARG A 249 -18.52 -2.69 -16.18
CA ARG A 249 -18.70 -3.96 -16.93
C ARG A 249 -17.82 -4.02 -18.19
N ILE A 250 -17.40 -2.87 -18.69
CA ILE A 250 -16.48 -2.75 -19.82
C ILE A 250 -15.16 -2.24 -19.24
N THR A 251 -14.23 -3.15 -19.01
CA THR A 251 -12.93 -2.85 -18.43
C THR A 251 -11.78 -3.43 -19.28
N THR A 252 -10.56 -2.98 -19.04
CA THR A 252 -9.39 -3.55 -19.72
C THR A 252 -8.97 -4.87 -19.07
N PHE A 253 -8.29 -5.72 -19.83
CA PHE A 253 -7.75 -6.98 -19.28
C PHE A 253 -6.76 -6.73 -18.12
N GLU A 254 -5.95 -5.66 -18.19
CA GLU A 254 -5.04 -5.24 -17.11
C GLU A 254 -5.81 -4.91 -15.82
N GLN A 255 -6.88 -4.11 -15.92
CA GLN A 255 -7.71 -3.74 -14.78
C GLN A 255 -8.47 -4.94 -14.21
N TYR A 256 -9.01 -5.80 -15.08
CA TYR A 256 -9.68 -7.03 -14.67
C TYR A 256 -8.76 -7.95 -13.86
N LEU A 257 -7.55 -8.22 -14.35
CA LEU A 257 -6.56 -9.03 -13.61
C LEU A 257 -6.19 -8.40 -12.26
N THR A 258 -6.02 -7.08 -12.23
CA THR A 258 -5.74 -6.37 -10.98
C THR A 258 -6.88 -6.52 -9.99
N ALA A 259 -8.14 -6.52 -10.48
CA ALA A 259 -9.34 -6.66 -9.66
C ALA A 259 -9.53 -8.06 -9.07
N MET A 260 -9.03 -9.10 -9.71
CA MET A 260 -9.23 -10.50 -9.29
C MET A 260 -8.51 -10.88 -8.00
N ASP A 261 -7.73 -9.98 -7.44
CA ASP A 261 -7.05 -10.16 -6.13
C ASP A 261 -6.12 -11.39 -6.07
N ILE A 262 -5.53 -11.74 -7.20
CA ILE A 262 -4.52 -12.81 -7.27
C ILE A 262 -3.30 -12.36 -6.44
N PRO A 263 -2.83 -13.16 -5.47
CA PRO A 263 -1.72 -12.75 -4.62
C PRO A 263 -0.48 -12.36 -5.42
N MET A 264 0.10 -11.20 -5.11
CA MET A 264 1.26 -10.59 -5.79
C MET A 264 0.99 -10.09 -7.22
N VAL A 265 -0.18 -10.33 -7.82
CA VAL A 265 -0.56 -9.77 -9.12
C VAL A 265 -1.18 -8.40 -8.92
N GLY A 266 -0.33 -7.37 -8.81
CA GLY A 266 -0.74 -5.97 -8.81
C GLY A 266 -0.72 -5.38 -10.24
N SER A 267 -0.95 -4.07 -10.38
CA SER A 267 -1.02 -3.39 -11.68
C SER A 267 0.21 -3.60 -12.58
N THR A 268 1.43 -3.71 -12.01
CA THR A 268 2.65 -3.95 -12.79
C THR A 268 2.66 -5.36 -13.39
N ALA A 269 2.36 -6.38 -12.59
CA ALA A 269 2.29 -7.77 -13.05
C ALA A 269 1.11 -7.95 -14.03
N SER A 270 -0.05 -7.37 -13.74
CA SER A 270 -1.21 -7.39 -14.66
C SER A 270 -0.88 -6.78 -16.02
N ARG A 271 -0.11 -5.68 -16.04
CA ARG A 271 0.35 -5.06 -17.30
C ARG A 271 1.28 -5.97 -18.08
N ALA A 272 2.25 -6.60 -17.43
CA ALA A 272 3.17 -7.53 -18.08
C ALA A 272 2.42 -8.73 -18.68
N ILE A 273 1.47 -9.31 -17.95
CA ILE A 273 0.59 -10.37 -18.45
C ILE A 273 -0.22 -9.88 -19.65
N CYS A 274 -0.86 -8.71 -19.52
CA CYS A 274 -1.67 -8.12 -20.58
C CYS A 274 -0.84 -7.90 -21.86
N GLN A 275 0.38 -7.42 -21.75
CA GLN A 275 1.30 -7.25 -22.88
C GLN A 275 1.66 -8.59 -23.52
N ARG A 276 1.98 -9.62 -22.72
CA ARG A 276 2.33 -10.96 -23.21
C ARG A 276 1.20 -11.61 -24.02
N PHE A 277 -0.03 -11.48 -23.56
CA PHE A 277 -1.22 -12.04 -24.19
C PHE A 277 -2.00 -11.01 -25.04
N ARG A 278 -1.41 -9.86 -25.38
CA ARG A 278 -1.96 -8.82 -26.26
C ARG A 278 -3.39 -8.39 -25.88
N GLY A 279 -3.70 -8.36 -24.59
CA GLY A 279 -5.03 -8.01 -24.08
C GLY A 279 -6.08 -9.10 -24.28
N ASN A 280 -5.72 -10.32 -24.70
CA ASN A 280 -6.64 -11.41 -24.95
C ASN A 280 -6.82 -12.29 -23.71
N LEU A 281 -7.93 -12.12 -22.99
CA LEU A 281 -8.27 -12.89 -21.80
C LEU A 281 -8.38 -14.40 -22.08
N SER A 282 -9.01 -14.80 -23.18
CA SER A 282 -9.20 -16.22 -23.50
C SER A 282 -7.88 -16.93 -23.82
N GLU A 283 -6.92 -16.23 -24.43
CA GLU A 283 -5.58 -16.75 -24.66
C GLU A 283 -4.83 -16.94 -23.34
N PHE A 284 -4.96 -15.98 -22.41
CA PHE A 284 -4.41 -16.10 -21.06
C PHE A 284 -5.02 -17.28 -20.29
N GLU A 285 -6.36 -17.38 -20.23
CA GLU A 285 -7.05 -18.50 -19.57
C GLU A 285 -6.62 -19.86 -20.13
N THR A 286 -6.50 -19.96 -21.46
CA THR A 286 -5.99 -21.17 -22.11
C THR A 286 -4.55 -21.47 -21.70
N ALA A 287 -3.68 -20.45 -21.66
CA ALA A 287 -2.29 -20.61 -21.25
C ALA A 287 -2.16 -21.06 -19.78
N VAL A 288 -2.97 -20.50 -18.86
CA VAL A 288 -3.05 -20.96 -17.47
C VAL A 288 -3.47 -22.43 -17.39
N CYS A 289 -4.53 -22.81 -18.09
CA CYS A 289 -5.01 -24.20 -18.13
C CYS A 289 -3.97 -25.18 -18.72
N MET A 290 -3.12 -24.72 -19.65
CA MET A 290 -2.07 -25.50 -20.27
C MET A 290 -0.76 -25.51 -19.48
N GLY A 291 -0.69 -24.85 -18.32
CA GLY A 291 0.50 -24.79 -17.47
C GLY A 291 1.62 -23.91 -18.04
N PHE A 292 1.26 -22.77 -18.63
CA PHE A 292 2.25 -21.81 -19.13
C PHE A 292 3.18 -21.36 -17.99
N ASP A 293 4.49 -21.39 -18.25
CA ASP A 293 5.50 -20.96 -17.30
C ASP A 293 5.61 -19.43 -17.27
N PHE A 294 5.03 -18.81 -16.26
CA PHE A 294 5.06 -17.36 -16.07
C PHE A 294 6.43 -16.82 -15.64
N THR A 295 7.36 -17.67 -15.20
CA THR A 295 8.73 -17.21 -14.86
C THR A 295 9.49 -16.68 -16.08
N GLN A 296 9.00 -16.94 -17.29
CA GLN A 296 9.54 -16.38 -18.54
C GLN A 296 9.27 -14.87 -18.69
N LEU A 297 8.35 -14.31 -17.90
CA LEU A 297 8.07 -12.89 -17.92
C LEU A 297 9.08 -12.10 -17.04
N PRO A 298 9.48 -10.88 -17.46
CA PRO A 298 10.34 -10.04 -16.65
C PRO A 298 9.80 -9.83 -15.25
N ASP A 299 10.64 -9.95 -14.22
CA ASP A 299 10.31 -9.77 -12.81
C ASP A 299 9.31 -10.79 -12.22
N PHE A 300 9.04 -11.90 -12.92
CA PHE A 300 8.20 -12.99 -12.42
C PHE A 300 9.06 -14.11 -11.84
N GLY A 301 8.93 -14.32 -10.52
CA GLY A 301 9.55 -15.45 -9.83
C GLY A 301 8.56 -16.59 -9.59
N GLU A 302 9.08 -17.71 -9.07
CA GLU A 302 8.33 -18.95 -8.77
C GLU A 302 7.07 -18.71 -7.91
N THR A 303 7.13 -17.77 -6.95
CA THR A 303 5.98 -17.48 -6.08
C THR A 303 4.83 -16.86 -6.87
N LEU A 304 5.15 -15.93 -7.78
CA LEU A 304 4.13 -15.28 -8.60
C LEU A 304 3.55 -16.26 -9.62
N HIS A 305 4.41 -17.09 -10.24
CA HIS A 305 3.98 -18.16 -11.15
C HIS A 305 2.97 -19.12 -10.48
N ARG A 306 3.23 -19.54 -9.23
CA ARG A 306 2.33 -20.44 -8.49
C ARG A 306 0.99 -19.81 -8.10
N ASN A 307 0.92 -18.50 -8.02
CA ASN A 307 -0.31 -17.80 -7.65
C ASN A 307 -1.24 -17.59 -8.86
N ILE A 308 -0.71 -17.67 -10.05
CA ILE A 308 -1.47 -17.55 -11.30
C ILE A 308 -1.95 -18.92 -11.75
#